data_3c377d64769d36634a4e025e8948d810
#
_entry.id   3c377d64769d36634a4e025e8948d810
#
_cell.length_a   1.000
_cell.length_b   1.000
_cell.length_c   1.000
_cell.angle_alpha   90.00
_cell.angle_beta   90.00
_cell.angle_gamma   90.00
#
_symmetry.space_group_name_H-M   'P 1'
#
loop_
_entity.id
_entity.type
_entity.pdbx_description
1 polymer ?
#
loop_
_entity_poly.entity_id
_entity_poly.type
_entity_poly.pdbx_seq_one_letter_code
_entity_poly.pdbx_strand_id
1 'polypeptide(L)'
;MLMLDMLERMALITVFTYIILQTNIMRCLVKDEYYHKDKMIIIILFSILSILGTYFGIYITDKSLANSRPIGAIVAGYLGRPGVGMIVGCISGLHRYSLGGFTALACALSTVAEGAIGGIFRRHFKKQGLSPITAGLSAVVAEISQMIIILIFSKDLNAAINLEKTIALSMIVINPIGVFLIIAAIESSKRLVDGEVKLIKLKEENKIAELKALKAQIEPHFLFNALNVISAYCRTDGEKAKVLILNLSNYFRSTLEIEGDFSTLEKELTLIKAYVAIEEARFSNRLVVRFSIDENLLNIRFPILLLQPIVENSIKHGILKKIDGGIISINVTSKENEVLVEISDNGVGFENAEKSVSTGIGLKNTNNRLKLLYGKKYVLNIVSSNSGSSVSFYIPK
;
A
#
# COMPACT_ATOMS: atom_id res chain seq x y z
N MET A 1 39.86 29.35 -6.64
CA MET A 1 40.48 28.33 -7.48
C MET A 1 40.48 26.97 -6.77
N LEU A 2 41.23 26.75 -5.69
CA LEU A 2 41.28 25.47 -4.97
C LEU A 2 39.89 24.90 -4.58
N MET A 3 39.00 25.74 -4.06
CA MET A 3 37.65 25.30 -3.65
C MET A 3 36.80 24.86 -4.85
N LEU A 4 36.93 25.50 -6.01
CA LEU A 4 36.21 25.13 -7.22
C LEU A 4 36.73 23.77 -7.76
N ASP A 5 38.05 23.61 -7.83
CA ASP A 5 38.70 22.37 -8.29
C ASP A 5 38.35 21.19 -7.38
N MET A 6 38.28 21.39 -6.05
CA MET A 6 37.82 20.38 -5.08
C MET A 6 36.34 20.06 -5.27
N LEU A 7 35.50 21.03 -5.57
CA LEU A 7 34.06 20.85 -5.83
C LEU A 7 33.84 19.95 -7.06
N GLU A 8 34.55 20.24 -8.16
CA GLU A 8 34.47 19.42 -9.38
C GLU A 8 34.83 17.96 -9.12
N ARG A 9 35.92 17.72 -8.40
CA ARG A 9 36.43 16.39 -8.07
C ARG A 9 35.48 15.65 -7.10
N MET A 10 34.92 16.35 -6.12
CA MET A 10 33.89 15.83 -5.23
C MET A 10 32.62 15.47 -5.99
N ALA A 11 32.21 16.29 -6.97
CA ALA A 11 31.07 16.00 -7.83
C ALA A 11 31.27 14.69 -8.61
N LEU A 12 32.47 14.45 -9.17
CA LEU A 12 32.78 13.18 -9.84
C LEU A 12 32.63 11.97 -8.90
N ILE A 13 33.14 12.07 -7.66
CA ILE A 13 33.00 11.02 -6.65
C ILE A 13 31.51 10.79 -6.32
N THR A 14 30.73 11.83 -6.18
CA THR A 14 29.29 11.74 -5.88
C THR A 14 28.53 11.10 -7.04
N VAL A 15 28.79 11.50 -8.28
CA VAL A 15 28.19 10.90 -9.49
C VAL A 15 28.57 9.43 -9.61
N PHE A 16 29.82 9.08 -9.41
CA PHE A 16 30.27 7.69 -9.44
C PHE A 16 29.56 6.85 -8.36
N THR A 17 29.44 7.40 -7.15
CA THR A 17 28.69 6.75 -6.06
C THR A 17 27.22 6.59 -6.44
N TYR A 18 26.59 7.62 -7.03
CA TYR A 18 25.21 7.57 -7.48
C TYR A 18 24.97 6.48 -8.53
N ILE A 19 25.87 6.33 -9.51
CA ILE A 19 25.80 5.25 -10.52
C ILE A 19 25.84 3.87 -9.86
N ILE A 20 26.73 3.68 -8.87
CA ILE A 20 26.81 2.43 -8.11
C ILE A 20 25.50 2.16 -7.35
N LEU A 21 24.86 3.19 -6.81
CA LEU A 21 23.59 3.08 -6.12
C LEU A 21 22.43 2.63 -7.03
N GLN A 22 22.53 2.80 -8.35
CA GLN A 22 21.56 2.26 -9.30
C GLN A 22 21.70 0.76 -9.54
N THR A 23 22.74 0.13 -8.99
CA THR A 23 22.99 -1.32 -9.12
C THR A 23 22.32 -2.12 -7.97
N ASN A 24 22.36 -3.44 -8.06
CA ASN A 24 21.89 -4.34 -7.00
C ASN A 24 22.61 -4.13 -5.63
N ILE A 25 23.76 -3.44 -5.61
CA ILE A 25 24.49 -3.07 -4.40
C ILE A 25 23.63 -2.16 -3.51
N MET A 26 22.73 -1.36 -4.12
CA MET A 26 21.78 -0.52 -3.40
C MET A 26 20.95 -1.31 -2.39
N ARG A 27 20.52 -2.53 -2.74
CA ARG A 27 19.74 -3.41 -1.83
C ARG A 27 20.48 -3.75 -0.54
N CYS A 28 21.82 -3.76 -0.58
CA CYS A 28 22.65 -3.98 0.60
C CYS A 28 22.78 -2.72 1.46
N LEU A 29 22.80 -1.53 0.82
CA LEU A 29 22.99 -0.24 1.51
C LEU A 29 21.72 0.30 2.18
N VAL A 30 20.54 -0.13 1.69
CA VAL A 30 19.23 0.33 2.13
C VAL A 30 18.70 -0.37 3.38
N LYS A 31 19.33 -1.48 3.78
CA LYS A 31 18.90 -2.27 4.95
C LYS A 31 19.05 -1.51 6.26
N ASP A 32 18.14 -1.74 7.19
CA ASP A 32 18.22 -1.18 8.55
C ASP A 32 19.25 -1.92 9.42
N GLU A 33 19.48 -3.20 9.12
CA GLU A 33 20.51 -4.03 9.78
C GLU A 33 21.36 -4.74 8.72
N TYR A 34 22.68 -4.67 8.93
CA TYR A 34 23.66 -5.25 8.01
C TYR A 34 24.19 -6.59 8.55
N TYR A 35 24.03 -7.64 7.75
CA TYR A 35 24.70 -8.91 7.96
C TYR A 35 26.21 -8.81 7.63
N HIS A 36 26.98 -9.83 7.98
CA HIS A 36 28.42 -9.82 7.70
C HIS A 36 28.78 -9.61 6.22
N LYS A 37 28.00 -10.19 5.30
CA LYS A 37 28.17 -9.99 3.84
C LYS A 37 27.93 -8.54 3.42
N ASP A 38 26.91 -7.90 3.97
CA ASP A 38 26.59 -6.51 3.65
C ASP A 38 27.70 -5.56 4.12
N LYS A 39 28.26 -5.81 5.32
CA LYS A 39 29.41 -5.05 5.85
C LYS A 39 30.65 -5.20 4.98
N MET A 40 30.93 -6.41 4.46
CA MET A 40 32.02 -6.62 3.52
C MET A 40 31.88 -5.81 2.25
N ILE A 41 30.67 -5.74 1.68
CA ILE A 41 30.38 -4.92 0.51
C ILE A 41 30.61 -3.43 0.81
N ILE A 42 30.14 -2.94 1.97
CA ILE A 42 30.38 -1.56 2.41
C ILE A 42 31.89 -1.28 2.53
N ILE A 43 32.65 -2.18 3.18
CA ILE A 43 34.11 -2.03 3.35
C ILE A 43 34.79 -1.95 1.99
N ILE A 44 34.53 -2.86 1.08
CA ILE A 44 35.18 -2.89 -0.24
C ILE A 44 34.84 -1.62 -1.03
N LEU A 45 33.54 -1.32 -1.15
CA LEU A 45 33.05 -0.18 -1.93
C LEU A 45 33.62 1.15 -1.45
N PHE A 46 33.51 1.42 -0.14
CA PHE A 46 33.95 2.69 0.42
C PHE A 46 35.48 2.78 0.60
N SER A 47 36.18 1.65 0.69
CA SER A 47 37.64 1.66 0.58
C SER A 47 38.11 2.09 -0.81
N ILE A 48 37.51 1.55 -1.87
CA ILE A 48 37.78 1.97 -3.26
C ILE A 48 37.47 3.45 -3.42
N LEU A 49 36.30 3.91 -2.95
CA LEU A 49 35.89 5.31 -3.03
C LEU A 49 36.86 6.25 -2.29
N SER A 50 37.30 5.85 -1.10
CA SER A 50 38.26 6.60 -0.28
C SER A 50 39.65 6.68 -0.95
N ILE A 51 40.11 5.58 -1.54
CA ILE A 51 41.36 5.55 -2.32
C ILE A 51 41.28 6.43 -3.55
N LEU A 52 40.16 6.35 -4.32
CA LEU A 52 39.88 7.26 -5.46
C LEU A 52 39.89 8.72 -5.03
N GLY A 53 39.31 9.03 -3.85
CA GLY A 53 39.35 10.37 -3.28
C GLY A 53 40.76 10.87 -2.99
N THR A 54 41.76 9.99 -2.76
CA THR A 54 43.16 10.34 -2.66
C THR A 54 43.73 10.70 -4.05
N TYR A 55 43.47 9.91 -5.08
CA TYR A 55 43.95 10.17 -6.44
C TYR A 55 43.29 11.42 -7.07
N PHE A 56 42.07 11.72 -6.74
CA PHE A 56 41.42 12.98 -7.10
C PHE A 56 41.84 14.17 -6.22
N GLY A 57 42.81 14.01 -5.33
CA GLY A 57 43.36 15.09 -4.52
C GLY A 57 44.12 16.12 -5.37
N ILE A 58 44.23 17.35 -4.84
CA ILE A 58 44.94 18.48 -5.45
C ILE A 58 46.24 18.65 -4.69
N TYR A 59 47.37 18.61 -5.41
CA TYR A 59 48.65 18.88 -4.83
C TYR A 59 48.76 20.37 -4.48
N ILE A 60 49.02 20.68 -3.21
CA ILE A 60 49.26 22.01 -2.69
C ILE A 60 50.75 22.30 -2.65
N THR A 61 51.52 21.28 -2.28
CA THR A 61 52.99 21.25 -2.33
C THR A 61 53.40 19.90 -2.91
N ASP A 62 54.71 19.70 -3.19
CA ASP A 62 55.22 18.46 -3.82
C ASP A 62 54.78 17.15 -3.15
N LYS A 63 54.34 17.19 -1.88
CA LYS A 63 53.97 16.00 -1.11
C LYS A 63 52.73 16.18 -0.21
N SER A 64 51.96 17.26 -0.34
CA SER A 64 50.74 17.46 0.40
C SER A 64 49.52 17.59 -0.52
N LEU A 65 48.39 16.98 -0.12
CA LEU A 65 47.20 16.86 -0.93
C LEU A 65 45.97 17.36 -0.15
N ALA A 66 45.23 18.29 -0.75
CA ALA A 66 43.84 18.51 -0.41
C ALA A 66 42.99 17.45 -1.15
N ASN A 67 42.18 16.65 -0.46
CA ASN A 67 41.51 15.49 -1.06
C ASN A 67 40.17 15.16 -0.42
N SER A 68 39.38 14.35 -1.13
CA SER A 68 38.05 13.89 -0.70
C SER A 68 38.08 12.46 -0.11
N ARG A 69 39.26 11.94 0.27
CA ARG A 69 39.42 10.62 0.91
C ARG A 69 38.53 10.45 2.16
N PRO A 70 38.39 11.45 3.05
CA PRO A 70 37.58 11.35 4.25
C PRO A 70 36.14 10.92 3.98
N ILE A 71 35.56 11.32 2.87
CA ILE A 71 34.16 11.03 2.50
C ILE A 71 33.88 9.54 2.56
N GLY A 72 34.76 8.70 1.97
CA GLY A 72 34.57 7.26 1.95
C GLY A 72 34.57 6.63 3.35
N ALA A 73 35.54 7.01 4.20
CA ALA A 73 35.68 6.47 5.55
C ALA A 73 34.49 6.91 6.46
N ILE A 74 34.11 8.20 6.39
CA ILE A 74 32.98 8.76 7.17
C ILE A 74 31.67 8.08 6.80
N VAL A 75 31.38 7.99 5.49
CA VAL A 75 30.14 7.34 5.00
C VAL A 75 30.09 5.88 5.37
N ALA A 76 31.21 5.14 5.23
CA ALA A 76 31.28 3.74 5.64
C ALA A 76 31.01 3.55 7.14
N GLY A 77 31.56 4.41 7.99
CA GLY A 77 31.29 4.43 9.41
C GLY A 77 29.83 4.75 9.72
N TYR A 78 29.29 5.79 9.07
CA TYR A 78 27.91 6.22 9.25
C TYR A 78 26.88 5.14 8.83
N LEU A 79 27.15 4.37 7.79
CA LEU A 79 26.30 3.24 7.36
C LEU A 79 26.54 1.99 8.23
N GLY A 80 27.80 1.57 8.34
CA GLY A 80 28.19 0.24 8.85
C GLY A 80 28.58 0.15 10.33
N ARG A 81 28.47 1.23 11.11
CA ARG A 81 28.96 1.40 12.50
C ARG A 81 30.47 1.76 12.59
N PRO A 82 30.95 2.21 13.78
CA PRO A 82 32.34 2.69 13.93
C PRO A 82 33.42 1.70 13.44
N GLY A 83 33.26 0.43 13.74
CA GLY A 83 34.24 -0.59 13.34
C GLY A 83 34.40 -0.72 11.82
N VAL A 84 33.32 -0.59 11.04
CA VAL A 84 33.37 -0.61 9.58
C VAL A 84 34.11 0.61 9.05
N GLY A 85 33.78 1.80 9.58
CA GLY A 85 34.48 3.05 9.23
C GLY A 85 35.98 3.00 9.55
N MET A 86 36.35 2.47 10.72
CA MET A 86 37.76 2.27 11.10
C MET A 86 38.51 1.32 10.15
N ILE A 87 37.89 0.22 9.71
CA ILE A 87 38.51 -0.70 8.74
C ILE A 87 38.73 -0.01 7.40
N VAL A 88 37.72 0.72 6.88
CA VAL A 88 37.89 1.53 5.66
C VAL A 88 38.96 2.60 5.83
N GLY A 89 38.98 3.26 6.99
CA GLY A 89 40.00 4.22 7.35
C GLY A 89 41.40 3.62 7.43
N CYS A 90 41.56 2.40 7.97
CA CYS A 90 42.86 1.69 7.98
C CYS A 90 43.32 1.37 6.54
N ILE A 91 42.44 0.81 5.69
CA ILE A 91 42.80 0.44 4.31
C ILE A 91 43.22 1.67 3.52
N SER A 92 42.42 2.74 3.52
CA SER A 92 42.68 3.97 2.78
C SER A 92 43.80 4.81 3.42
N GLY A 93 43.94 4.76 4.74
CA GLY A 93 45.03 5.39 5.48
C GLY A 93 46.38 4.75 5.19
N LEU A 94 46.49 3.39 5.18
CA LEU A 94 47.69 2.67 4.79
C LEU A 94 48.08 3.01 3.34
N HIS A 95 47.14 3.04 2.42
CA HIS A 95 47.36 3.51 1.04
C HIS A 95 47.92 4.95 1.04
N ARG A 96 47.32 5.88 1.81
CA ARG A 96 47.83 7.26 1.89
C ARG A 96 49.24 7.34 2.46
N TYR A 97 49.55 6.51 3.47
CA TYR A 97 50.85 6.43 4.07
C TYR A 97 51.94 5.97 3.08
N SER A 98 51.62 5.00 2.22
CA SER A 98 52.56 4.49 1.19
C SER A 98 52.97 5.52 0.15
N LEU A 99 52.14 6.57 -0.08
CA LEU A 99 52.43 7.68 -1.00
C LEU A 99 53.46 8.67 -0.42
N GLY A 100 53.74 8.61 0.88
CA GLY A 100 54.74 9.44 1.56
C GLY A 100 54.29 10.88 1.79
N GLY A 101 55.26 11.71 2.18
CA GLY A 101 55.02 13.12 2.51
C GLY A 101 55.12 13.39 4.02
N PHE A 102 55.30 14.67 4.41
CA PHE A 102 55.45 15.06 5.81
C PHE A 102 54.20 14.89 6.65
N THR A 103 53.02 14.89 6.00
CA THR A 103 51.72 14.66 6.64
C THR A 103 51.22 13.19 6.51
N ALA A 104 52.01 12.28 5.90
CA ALA A 104 51.53 10.93 5.54
C ALA A 104 50.97 10.13 6.73
N LEU A 105 51.72 10.12 7.86
CA LEU A 105 51.32 9.43 9.09
C LEU A 105 50.07 10.09 9.71
N ALA A 106 50.09 11.40 9.84
CA ALA A 106 48.97 12.16 10.41
C ALA A 106 47.70 11.94 9.61
N CYS A 107 47.78 12.00 8.29
CA CYS A 107 46.65 11.73 7.39
C CYS A 107 46.14 10.27 7.45
N ALA A 108 47.01 9.30 7.66
CA ALA A 108 46.62 7.91 7.84
C ALA A 108 45.83 7.72 9.14
N LEU A 109 46.32 8.27 10.24
CA LEU A 109 45.66 8.20 11.56
C LEU A 109 44.33 8.96 11.56
N SER A 110 44.29 10.14 10.96
CA SER A 110 43.05 10.94 10.89
C SER A 110 41.94 10.20 10.13
N THR A 111 42.28 9.50 9.03
CA THR A 111 41.25 8.78 8.25
C THR A 111 40.61 7.63 9.05
N VAL A 112 41.34 6.99 9.94
CA VAL A 112 40.77 5.99 10.87
C VAL A 112 39.84 6.65 11.87
N ALA A 113 40.23 7.80 12.44
CA ALA A 113 39.40 8.57 13.37
C ALA A 113 38.12 9.09 12.71
N GLU A 114 38.23 9.61 11.49
CA GLU A 114 37.08 10.09 10.67
C GLU A 114 36.04 8.99 10.45
N GLY A 115 36.48 7.77 10.09
CA GLY A 115 35.58 6.63 9.97
C GLY A 115 34.91 6.24 11.28
N ALA A 116 35.62 6.32 12.41
CA ALA A 116 35.06 6.09 13.74
C ALA A 116 34.01 7.16 14.09
N ILE A 117 34.30 8.45 13.85
CA ILE A 117 33.42 9.59 14.13
C ILE A 117 32.10 9.43 13.36
N GLY A 118 32.12 9.11 12.05
CA GLY A 118 30.91 8.84 11.27
C GLY A 118 30.01 7.80 11.92
N GLY A 119 30.60 6.70 12.37
CA GLY A 119 29.85 5.62 13.03
C GLY A 119 29.35 5.96 14.44
N ILE A 120 30.09 6.75 15.22
CA ILE A 120 29.67 7.24 16.55
C ILE A 120 28.47 8.16 16.40
N PHE A 121 28.49 9.10 15.46
CA PHE A 121 27.37 9.97 15.16
C PHE A 121 26.12 9.17 14.79
N ARG A 122 26.24 8.18 13.91
CA ARG A 122 25.13 7.31 13.55
C ARG A 122 24.55 6.56 14.75
N ARG A 123 25.39 6.10 15.65
CA ARG A 123 24.96 5.42 16.89
C ARG A 123 24.20 6.36 17.82
N HIS A 124 24.68 7.59 17.97
CA HIS A 124 24.06 8.60 18.83
C HIS A 124 22.71 9.06 18.28
N PHE A 125 22.63 9.31 16.98
CA PHE A 125 21.40 9.78 16.29
C PHE A 125 20.57 8.65 15.66
N LYS A 126 20.69 7.42 16.15
CA LYS A 126 20.03 6.22 15.57
C LYS A 126 18.52 6.40 15.39
N LYS A 127 17.84 7.10 16.29
CA LYS A 127 16.36 7.34 16.23
C LYS A 127 15.93 8.16 15.01
N GLN A 128 16.80 8.96 14.42
CA GLN A 128 16.50 9.80 13.26
C GLN A 128 16.59 9.08 11.90
N GLY A 129 16.90 7.78 11.90
CA GLY A 129 17.11 7.04 10.66
C GLY A 129 18.39 7.47 9.94
N LEU A 130 18.47 7.28 8.61
CA LEU A 130 19.52 7.85 7.78
C LEU A 130 19.21 9.34 7.60
N SER A 131 20.04 10.20 8.16
CA SER A 131 19.88 11.65 8.08
C SER A 131 21.08 12.29 7.40
N PRO A 132 20.91 12.90 6.22
CA PRO A 132 22.00 13.62 5.53
C PRO A 132 22.59 14.74 6.37
N ILE A 133 21.76 15.42 7.17
CA ILE A 133 22.20 16.53 8.03
C ILE A 133 23.16 16.02 9.11
N THR A 134 22.79 14.98 9.84
CA THR A 134 23.67 14.45 10.90
C THR A 134 24.93 13.79 10.34
N ALA A 135 24.87 13.24 9.12
CA ALA A 135 26.04 12.74 8.40
C ALA A 135 26.97 13.89 7.99
N GLY A 136 26.47 14.99 7.45
CA GLY A 136 27.23 16.19 7.14
C GLY A 136 27.88 16.79 8.39
N LEU A 137 27.15 16.89 9.50
CA LEU A 137 27.71 17.35 10.78
C LEU A 137 28.82 16.44 11.29
N SER A 138 28.69 15.11 11.13
CA SER A 138 29.77 14.18 11.50
C SER A 138 31.04 14.43 10.68
N ALA A 139 30.89 14.81 9.41
CA ALA A 139 32.02 15.12 8.54
C ALA A 139 32.70 16.46 8.96
N VAL A 140 31.95 17.46 9.39
CA VAL A 140 32.55 18.69 9.95
C VAL A 140 33.41 18.38 11.17
N VAL A 141 32.89 17.57 12.11
CA VAL A 141 33.66 17.16 13.29
C VAL A 141 34.87 16.31 12.92
N ALA A 142 34.74 15.44 11.92
CA ALA A 142 35.81 14.62 11.40
C ALA A 142 36.95 15.46 10.79
N GLU A 143 36.62 16.46 9.98
CA GLU A 143 37.60 17.39 9.37
C GLU A 143 38.34 18.22 10.44
N ILE A 144 37.64 18.72 11.45
CA ILE A 144 38.26 19.42 12.58
C ILE A 144 39.24 18.47 13.31
N SER A 145 38.82 17.23 13.53
CA SER A 145 39.67 16.20 14.15
C SER A 145 40.93 15.92 13.30
N GLN A 146 40.81 15.85 11.97
CA GLN A 146 41.90 15.69 11.05
C GLN A 146 42.94 16.83 11.21
N MET A 147 42.49 18.08 11.23
CA MET A 147 43.39 19.23 11.40
C MET A 147 44.18 19.17 12.69
N ILE A 148 43.52 18.82 13.79
CA ILE A 148 44.16 18.63 15.10
C ILE A 148 45.22 17.52 15.02
N ILE A 149 44.90 16.36 14.41
CA ILE A 149 45.80 15.23 14.26
C ILE A 149 46.99 15.61 13.37
N ILE A 150 46.79 16.40 12.29
CA ILE A 150 47.87 16.87 11.42
C ILE A 150 48.84 17.77 12.19
N LEU A 151 48.34 18.70 13.01
CA LEU A 151 49.18 19.60 13.80
C LEU A 151 49.97 18.84 14.89
N ILE A 152 49.43 17.74 15.46
CA ILE A 152 50.12 16.96 16.51
C ILE A 152 51.18 16.02 15.93
N PHE A 153 50.86 15.35 14.81
CA PHE A 153 51.70 14.24 14.30
C PHE A 153 52.53 14.59 13.09
N SER A 154 52.49 15.85 12.61
CA SER A 154 53.32 16.33 11.50
C SER A 154 54.77 16.48 11.94
N LYS A 155 55.71 16.11 11.06
CA LYS A 155 57.14 16.26 11.31
C LYS A 155 57.63 17.71 11.31
N ASP A 156 56.92 18.57 10.59
CA ASP A 156 57.18 20.01 10.48
C ASP A 156 55.92 20.78 10.82
N LEU A 157 55.90 21.38 12.00
CA LEU A 157 54.71 22.11 12.50
C LEU A 157 54.44 23.38 11.70
N ASN A 158 55.49 24.12 11.28
CA ASN A 158 55.33 25.34 10.53
C ASN A 158 54.77 25.06 9.13
N ALA A 159 55.29 24.03 8.47
CA ALA A 159 54.75 23.56 7.20
C ALA A 159 53.28 23.08 7.34
N ALA A 160 52.96 22.39 8.43
CA ALA A 160 51.59 21.94 8.73
C ALA A 160 50.64 23.13 8.94
N ILE A 161 51.01 24.15 9.72
CA ILE A 161 50.16 25.35 9.94
C ILE A 161 49.93 26.08 8.62
N ASN A 162 50.94 26.26 7.76
CA ASN A 162 50.79 26.91 6.48
C ASN A 162 49.90 26.11 5.51
N LEU A 163 50.00 24.78 5.53
CA LEU A 163 49.13 23.91 4.77
C LEU A 163 47.68 24.09 5.21
N GLU A 164 47.42 23.93 6.53
CA GLU A 164 46.05 24.05 7.07
C GLU A 164 45.42 25.42 6.79
N LYS A 165 46.16 26.54 6.89
CA LYS A 165 45.67 27.85 6.50
C LYS A 165 45.18 27.91 5.05
N THR A 166 45.76 27.08 4.17
CA THR A 166 45.44 27.07 2.74
C THR A 166 44.25 26.16 2.44
N ILE A 167 44.15 24.99 3.12
CA ILE A 167 43.16 23.95 2.74
C ILE A 167 41.95 23.85 3.68
N ALA A 168 42.08 24.30 4.93
CA ALA A 168 41.10 24.08 5.99
C ALA A 168 39.67 24.45 5.59
N LEU A 169 39.47 25.67 5.09
CA LEU A 169 38.15 26.15 4.69
C LEU A 169 37.56 25.30 3.58
N SER A 170 38.37 24.94 2.58
CA SER A 170 37.90 24.11 1.46
C SER A 170 37.51 22.71 1.91
N MET A 171 38.26 22.10 2.81
CA MET A 171 37.98 20.74 3.30
C MET A 171 36.77 20.68 4.25
N ILE A 172 36.65 21.67 5.19
CA ILE A 172 35.48 21.77 6.11
C ILE A 172 34.17 22.02 5.36
N VAL A 173 34.21 22.62 4.16
CA VAL A 173 33.00 22.87 3.38
C VAL A 173 32.72 21.74 2.39
N ILE A 174 33.70 21.34 1.60
CA ILE A 174 33.49 20.42 0.47
C ILE A 174 33.23 19.00 0.92
N ASN A 175 34.01 18.44 1.84
CA ASN A 175 33.86 17.06 2.28
C ASN A 175 32.53 16.81 3.02
N PRO A 176 32.03 17.67 3.93
CA PRO A 176 30.70 17.54 4.51
C PRO A 176 29.58 17.62 3.49
N ILE A 177 29.69 18.47 2.45
CA ILE A 177 28.74 18.51 1.35
C ILE A 177 28.72 17.16 0.60
N GLY A 178 29.91 16.58 0.32
CA GLY A 178 30.01 15.27 -0.32
C GLY A 178 29.37 14.15 0.50
N VAL A 179 29.63 14.10 1.81
CA VAL A 179 29.00 13.14 2.74
C VAL A 179 27.49 13.34 2.78
N PHE A 180 27.02 14.60 2.88
CA PHE A 180 25.59 14.93 2.86
C PHE A 180 24.93 14.43 1.57
N LEU A 181 25.49 14.72 0.41
CA LEU A 181 24.92 14.33 -0.89
C LEU A 181 24.86 12.81 -1.06
N ILE A 182 25.91 12.09 -0.67
CA ILE A 182 25.94 10.61 -0.74
C ILE A 182 24.85 10.01 0.16
N ILE A 183 24.74 10.46 1.41
CA ILE A 183 23.71 9.94 2.33
C ILE A 183 22.30 10.35 1.88
N ALA A 184 22.13 11.55 1.32
CA ALA A 184 20.85 11.99 0.75
C ALA A 184 20.43 11.11 -0.45
N ALA A 185 21.37 10.75 -1.32
CA ALA A 185 21.12 9.84 -2.43
C ALA A 185 20.70 8.44 -1.94
N ILE A 186 21.41 7.91 -0.93
CA ILE A 186 21.07 6.60 -0.32
C ILE A 186 19.68 6.65 0.34
N GLU A 187 19.38 7.70 1.10
CA GLU A 187 18.08 7.88 1.76
C GLU A 187 16.94 8.00 0.74
N SER A 188 17.13 8.82 -0.30
CA SER A 188 16.15 8.98 -1.38
C SER A 188 15.85 7.64 -2.07
N SER A 189 16.90 6.89 -2.41
CA SER A 189 16.76 5.56 -3.02
C SER A 189 16.06 4.57 -2.07
N LYS A 190 16.33 4.64 -0.76
CA LYS A 190 15.62 3.84 0.25
C LYS A 190 14.12 4.13 0.24
N ARG A 191 13.74 5.40 0.24
CA ARG A 191 12.32 5.81 0.20
C ARG A 191 11.61 5.30 -1.05
N LEU A 192 12.28 5.28 -2.21
CA LEU A 192 11.72 4.73 -3.44
C LEU A 192 11.46 3.23 -3.34
N VAL A 193 12.45 2.46 -2.86
CA VAL A 193 12.30 1.00 -2.67
C VAL A 193 11.19 0.67 -1.67
N ASP A 194 11.15 1.36 -0.52
CA ASP A 194 10.11 1.16 0.49
C ASP A 194 8.72 1.52 -0.06
N GLY A 195 8.63 2.57 -0.90
CA GLY A 195 7.40 2.97 -1.59
C GLY A 195 6.90 1.91 -2.57
N GLU A 196 7.78 1.32 -3.38
CA GLU A 196 7.44 0.23 -4.31
C GLU A 196 6.93 -1.01 -3.57
N VAL A 197 7.61 -1.42 -2.50
CA VAL A 197 7.20 -2.57 -1.67
C VAL A 197 5.80 -2.33 -1.07
N LYS A 198 5.55 -1.12 -0.56
CA LYS A 198 4.24 -0.75 -0.01
C LYS A 198 3.15 -0.77 -1.08
N LEU A 199 3.44 -0.27 -2.29
CA LEU A 199 2.49 -0.29 -3.42
C LEU A 199 2.12 -1.72 -3.84
N ILE A 200 3.10 -2.62 -3.92
CA ILE A 200 2.87 -4.03 -4.25
C ILE A 200 1.95 -4.67 -3.20
N LYS A 201 2.23 -4.44 -1.92
CA LYS A 201 1.40 -4.97 -0.82
C LYS A 201 -0.05 -4.46 -0.87
N LEU A 202 -0.24 -3.17 -1.11
CA LEU A 202 -1.59 -2.59 -1.26
C LEU A 202 -2.35 -3.17 -2.46
N LYS A 203 -1.67 -3.42 -3.60
CA LYS A 203 -2.29 -4.07 -4.76
C LYS A 203 -2.71 -5.51 -4.45
N GLU A 204 -1.93 -6.25 -3.67
CA GLU A 204 -2.27 -7.61 -3.26
C GLU A 204 -3.47 -7.62 -2.29
N GLU A 205 -3.48 -6.72 -1.30
CA GLU A 205 -4.61 -6.57 -0.37
C GLU A 205 -5.91 -6.21 -1.11
N ASN A 206 -5.85 -5.31 -2.09
CA ASN A 206 -7.00 -4.97 -2.94
C ASN A 206 -7.51 -6.17 -3.74
N LYS A 207 -6.63 -6.93 -4.38
CA LYS A 207 -7.03 -8.16 -5.10
C LYS A 207 -7.72 -9.17 -4.18
N ILE A 208 -7.22 -9.35 -2.96
CA ILE A 208 -7.84 -10.23 -1.97
C ILE A 208 -9.22 -9.70 -1.56
N ALA A 209 -9.36 -8.38 -1.38
CA ALA A 209 -10.64 -7.75 -1.06
C ALA A 209 -11.66 -7.91 -2.21
N GLU A 210 -11.24 -7.70 -3.45
CA GLU A 210 -12.07 -7.93 -4.64
C GLU A 210 -12.53 -9.40 -4.74
N LEU A 211 -11.62 -10.36 -4.54
CA LEU A 211 -11.98 -11.79 -4.53
C LEU A 211 -12.94 -12.14 -3.40
N LYS A 212 -12.80 -11.54 -2.21
CA LYS A 212 -13.75 -11.73 -1.11
C LYS A 212 -15.11 -11.14 -1.42
N ALA A 213 -15.15 -9.94 -2.03
CA ALA A 213 -16.38 -9.30 -2.47
C ALA A 213 -17.10 -10.14 -3.54
N LEU A 214 -16.37 -10.65 -4.52
CA LEU A 214 -16.90 -11.54 -5.55
C LEU A 214 -17.45 -12.84 -4.98
N LYS A 215 -16.74 -13.47 -4.04
CA LYS A 215 -17.24 -14.67 -3.33
C LYS A 215 -18.47 -14.40 -2.47
N ALA A 216 -18.58 -13.20 -1.90
CA ALA A 216 -19.73 -12.80 -1.09
C ALA A 216 -20.99 -12.53 -1.93
N GLN A 217 -20.87 -12.29 -3.23
CA GLN A 217 -22.02 -12.14 -4.14
C GLN A 217 -22.79 -13.45 -4.35
N ILE A 218 -22.14 -14.58 -4.14
CA ILE A 218 -22.80 -15.90 -4.17
C ILE A 218 -23.15 -16.26 -2.73
N GLU A 219 -24.44 -16.30 -2.36
CA GLU A 219 -24.86 -16.80 -1.04
C GLU A 219 -24.64 -18.33 -0.98
N PRO A 220 -23.61 -18.84 -0.27
CA PRO A 220 -23.27 -20.28 -0.30
C PRO A 220 -24.43 -21.14 0.22
N HIS A 221 -25.15 -20.63 1.20
CA HIS A 221 -26.29 -21.32 1.80
C HIS A 221 -27.46 -21.50 0.80
N PHE A 222 -27.75 -20.47 -0.02
CA PHE A 222 -28.73 -20.61 -1.09
C PHE A 222 -28.33 -21.68 -2.11
N LEU A 223 -27.06 -21.68 -2.54
CA LEU A 223 -26.54 -22.66 -3.49
C LEU A 223 -26.69 -24.10 -2.97
N PHE A 224 -26.26 -24.36 -1.73
CA PHE A 224 -26.41 -25.71 -1.12
C PHE A 224 -27.87 -26.12 -1.02
N ASN A 225 -28.76 -25.21 -0.65
CA ASN A 225 -30.18 -25.50 -0.55
C ASN A 225 -30.82 -25.80 -1.91
N ALA A 226 -30.48 -24.99 -2.94
CA ALA A 226 -30.94 -25.21 -4.31
C ALA A 226 -30.50 -26.57 -4.85
N LEU A 227 -29.24 -26.96 -4.66
CA LEU A 227 -28.72 -28.26 -5.10
C LEU A 227 -29.41 -29.42 -4.37
N ASN A 228 -29.69 -29.30 -3.07
CA ASN A 228 -30.42 -30.31 -2.32
C ASN A 228 -31.84 -30.49 -2.84
N VAL A 229 -32.55 -29.40 -3.13
CA VAL A 229 -33.92 -29.45 -3.70
C VAL A 229 -33.89 -30.07 -5.08
N ILE A 230 -32.98 -29.66 -5.96
CA ILE A 230 -32.81 -30.26 -7.29
C ILE A 230 -32.54 -31.76 -7.18
N SER A 231 -31.63 -32.16 -6.30
CA SER A 231 -31.33 -33.59 -6.08
C SER A 231 -32.53 -34.39 -5.64
N ALA A 232 -33.44 -33.84 -4.81
CA ALA A 232 -34.68 -34.48 -4.42
C ALA A 232 -35.60 -34.66 -5.63
N TYR A 233 -35.81 -33.62 -6.45
CA TYR A 233 -36.65 -33.70 -7.65
C TYR A 233 -36.07 -34.57 -8.75
N CYS A 234 -34.76 -34.77 -8.85
CA CYS A 234 -34.18 -35.76 -9.80
C CYS A 234 -34.73 -37.17 -9.64
N ARG A 235 -35.21 -37.53 -8.44
CA ARG A 235 -35.78 -38.86 -8.15
C ARG A 235 -37.30 -38.93 -8.30
N THR A 236 -38.00 -37.79 -8.19
CA THR A 236 -39.47 -37.76 -8.12
C THR A 236 -40.11 -37.08 -9.33
N ASP A 237 -39.44 -36.06 -9.92
CA ASP A 237 -39.94 -35.25 -11.04
C ASP A 237 -38.76 -34.66 -11.82
N GLY A 238 -38.28 -35.43 -12.82
CA GLY A 238 -37.10 -35.02 -13.61
C GLY A 238 -37.31 -33.76 -14.45
N GLU A 239 -38.53 -33.50 -14.93
CA GLU A 239 -38.81 -32.23 -15.67
C GLU A 239 -38.75 -31.03 -14.74
N LYS A 240 -39.26 -31.12 -13.54
CA LYS A 240 -39.14 -30.07 -12.53
C LYS A 240 -37.69 -29.85 -12.11
N ALA A 241 -36.88 -30.91 -11.93
CA ALA A 241 -35.45 -30.79 -11.67
C ALA A 241 -34.74 -30.04 -12.78
N LYS A 242 -35.04 -30.32 -14.06
CA LYS A 242 -34.48 -29.60 -15.22
C LYS A 242 -34.81 -28.10 -15.21
N VAL A 243 -36.08 -27.78 -14.93
CA VAL A 243 -36.50 -26.35 -14.81
C VAL A 243 -35.75 -25.65 -13.68
N LEU A 244 -35.54 -26.28 -12.53
CA LEU A 244 -34.80 -25.73 -11.39
C LEU A 244 -33.31 -25.53 -11.71
N ILE A 245 -32.69 -26.46 -12.46
CA ILE A 245 -31.30 -26.28 -12.93
C ILE A 245 -31.19 -25.07 -13.86
N LEU A 246 -32.12 -24.88 -14.78
CA LEU A 246 -32.14 -23.74 -15.67
C LEU A 246 -32.33 -22.42 -14.88
N ASN A 247 -33.23 -22.39 -13.91
CA ASN A 247 -33.41 -21.24 -13.03
C ASN A 247 -32.14 -20.92 -12.22
N LEU A 248 -31.49 -21.94 -11.66
CA LEU A 248 -30.22 -21.78 -10.92
C LEU A 248 -29.11 -21.23 -11.85
N SER A 249 -29.02 -21.76 -13.06
CA SER A 249 -28.05 -21.25 -14.06
C SER A 249 -28.33 -19.81 -14.44
N ASN A 250 -29.58 -19.44 -14.66
CA ASN A 250 -30.00 -18.06 -14.98
C ASN A 250 -29.73 -17.11 -13.80
N TYR A 251 -30.02 -17.53 -12.57
CA TYR A 251 -29.72 -16.77 -11.37
C TYR A 251 -28.22 -16.45 -11.26
N PHE A 252 -27.35 -17.45 -11.41
CA PHE A 252 -25.91 -17.24 -11.35
C PHE A 252 -25.39 -16.38 -12.51
N ARG A 253 -25.83 -16.65 -13.73
CA ARG A 253 -25.45 -15.83 -14.89
C ARG A 253 -25.82 -14.37 -14.66
N SER A 254 -27.05 -14.09 -14.26
CA SER A 254 -27.51 -12.73 -13.99
C SER A 254 -26.76 -12.06 -12.84
N THR A 255 -26.29 -12.83 -11.83
CA THR A 255 -25.54 -12.29 -10.70
C THR A 255 -24.06 -12.05 -11.06
N LEU A 256 -23.45 -12.86 -11.94
CA LEU A 256 -22.04 -12.75 -12.31
C LEU A 256 -21.79 -11.78 -13.47
N GLU A 257 -22.77 -11.55 -14.35
CA GLU A 257 -22.68 -10.64 -15.48
C GLU A 257 -23.08 -9.19 -15.12
N ILE A 258 -23.13 -8.87 -13.83
CA ILE A 258 -23.45 -7.53 -13.35
C ILE A 258 -22.28 -6.58 -13.63
N GLU A 259 -22.48 -5.65 -14.57
CA GLU A 259 -21.58 -4.53 -14.81
C GLU A 259 -22.30 -3.19 -14.49
N GLY A 260 -21.68 -2.37 -13.64
CA GLY A 260 -22.20 -1.05 -13.26
C GLY A 260 -23.31 -1.09 -12.19
N ASP A 261 -24.01 0.03 -12.01
CA ASP A 261 -25.02 0.24 -10.96
C ASP A 261 -26.46 0.03 -11.43
N PHE A 262 -26.69 -0.01 -12.73
CA PHE A 262 -28.04 -0.02 -13.34
C PHE A 262 -28.18 -1.08 -14.43
N SER A 263 -29.38 -1.61 -14.55
CA SER A 263 -29.84 -2.51 -15.61
C SER A 263 -31.26 -2.12 -16.02
N THR A 264 -32.08 -3.06 -16.48
CA THR A 264 -33.51 -2.88 -16.72
C THR A 264 -34.33 -3.56 -15.61
N LEU A 265 -35.57 -3.08 -15.39
CA LEU A 265 -36.50 -3.73 -14.47
C LEU A 265 -36.73 -5.19 -14.87
N GLU A 266 -36.82 -5.48 -16.18
CA GLU A 266 -37.00 -6.83 -16.71
C GLU A 266 -35.90 -7.78 -16.25
N LYS A 267 -34.62 -7.36 -16.31
CA LYS A 267 -33.50 -8.18 -15.86
C LYS A 267 -33.54 -8.43 -14.35
N GLU A 268 -33.87 -7.41 -13.55
CA GLU A 268 -34.03 -7.55 -12.10
C GLU A 268 -35.17 -8.52 -11.76
N LEU A 269 -36.31 -8.42 -12.44
CA LEU A 269 -37.44 -9.34 -12.27
C LEU A 269 -37.08 -10.76 -12.71
N THR A 270 -36.30 -10.92 -13.77
CA THR A 270 -35.83 -12.25 -14.22
C THR A 270 -34.99 -12.91 -13.14
N LEU A 271 -34.07 -12.17 -12.52
CA LEU A 271 -33.28 -12.64 -11.39
C LEU A 271 -34.15 -13.06 -10.22
N ILE A 272 -35.14 -12.23 -9.84
CA ILE A 272 -36.06 -12.51 -8.73
C ILE A 272 -36.93 -13.73 -9.05
N LYS A 273 -37.47 -13.85 -10.26
CA LYS A 273 -38.27 -15.02 -10.66
C LYS A 273 -37.47 -16.32 -10.58
N ALA A 274 -36.21 -16.30 -11.01
CA ALA A 274 -35.33 -17.45 -10.92
C ALA A 274 -35.04 -17.84 -9.46
N TYR A 275 -34.76 -16.88 -8.58
CA TYR A 275 -34.58 -17.09 -7.14
C TYR A 275 -35.87 -17.65 -6.48
N VAL A 276 -37.02 -17.03 -6.73
CA VAL A 276 -38.31 -17.40 -6.18
C VAL A 276 -38.70 -18.83 -6.59
N ALA A 277 -38.49 -19.21 -7.86
CA ALA A 277 -38.83 -20.55 -8.34
C ALA A 277 -38.09 -21.69 -7.55
N ILE A 278 -36.85 -21.40 -7.16
CA ILE A 278 -36.06 -22.33 -6.35
C ILE A 278 -36.59 -22.38 -4.91
N GLU A 279 -36.89 -21.24 -4.31
CA GLU A 279 -37.41 -21.17 -2.94
C GLU A 279 -38.84 -21.75 -2.86
N GLU A 280 -39.72 -21.50 -3.84
CA GLU A 280 -41.04 -22.15 -3.93
C GLU A 280 -40.93 -23.66 -4.05
N ALA A 281 -39.99 -24.18 -4.84
CA ALA A 281 -39.74 -25.61 -4.93
C ALA A 281 -39.22 -26.20 -3.59
N ARG A 282 -38.46 -25.42 -2.83
CA ARG A 282 -37.93 -25.83 -1.52
C ARG A 282 -39.01 -25.86 -0.45
N PHE A 283 -39.91 -24.89 -0.43
CA PHE A 283 -40.90 -24.74 0.62
C PHE A 283 -42.30 -25.23 0.21
N SER A 284 -42.42 -25.69 -1.05
CA SER A 284 -43.68 -26.26 -1.59
C SER A 284 -44.87 -25.29 -1.38
N ASN A 285 -45.97 -25.77 -0.88
CA ASN A 285 -47.20 -25.01 -0.69
C ASN A 285 -47.13 -23.92 0.40
N ARG A 286 -45.98 -23.76 1.10
CA ARG A 286 -45.80 -22.76 2.16
C ARG A 286 -45.35 -21.39 1.64
N LEU A 287 -44.94 -21.30 0.39
CA LEU A 287 -44.52 -20.07 -0.23
C LEU A 287 -45.20 -19.91 -1.58
N VAL A 288 -45.84 -18.77 -1.80
CA VAL A 288 -46.42 -18.36 -3.08
C VAL A 288 -46.01 -16.93 -3.35
N VAL A 289 -45.47 -16.64 -4.53
CA VAL A 289 -45.10 -15.29 -4.91
C VAL A 289 -45.90 -14.85 -6.12
N ARG A 290 -46.51 -13.68 -6.01
CA ARG A 290 -47.35 -13.07 -7.06
C ARG A 290 -46.70 -11.81 -7.61
N PHE A 291 -46.71 -11.67 -8.93
CA PHE A 291 -46.15 -10.53 -9.63
C PHE A 291 -47.29 -9.75 -10.32
N SER A 292 -47.38 -8.44 -10.06
CA SER A 292 -48.29 -7.51 -10.73
C SER A 292 -47.45 -6.33 -11.24
N ILE A 293 -47.04 -6.42 -12.50
CA ILE A 293 -46.03 -5.52 -13.09
C ILE A 293 -46.67 -4.81 -14.31
N ASP A 294 -46.56 -3.50 -14.37
CA ASP A 294 -46.92 -2.74 -15.58
C ASP A 294 -45.85 -3.04 -16.67
N GLU A 295 -46.29 -3.68 -17.75
CA GLU A 295 -45.42 -4.11 -18.85
C GLU A 295 -44.64 -2.94 -19.50
N ASN A 296 -45.20 -1.72 -19.49
CA ASN A 296 -44.56 -0.53 -20.02
C ASN A 296 -43.30 -0.14 -19.21
N LEU A 297 -43.14 -0.65 -17.99
CA LEU A 297 -42.03 -0.35 -17.11
C LEU A 297 -40.87 -1.36 -17.22
N LEU A 298 -41.00 -2.44 -17.99
CA LEU A 298 -39.98 -3.50 -18.08
C LEU A 298 -38.61 -2.96 -18.56
N ASN A 299 -38.62 -2.01 -19.46
CA ASN A 299 -37.39 -1.45 -20.07
C ASN A 299 -36.82 -0.22 -19.33
N ILE A 300 -37.43 0.22 -18.22
CA ILE A 300 -36.88 1.35 -17.47
C ILE A 300 -35.53 1.03 -16.87
N ARG A 301 -34.71 2.07 -16.70
CA ARG A 301 -33.45 1.99 -16.00
C ARG A 301 -33.66 1.69 -14.52
N PHE A 302 -33.20 0.55 -14.05
CA PHE A 302 -33.44 0.07 -12.69
C PHE A 302 -32.11 -0.31 -11.99
N PRO A 303 -31.93 0.04 -10.69
CA PRO A 303 -30.74 -0.36 -9.96
C PRO A 303 -30.69 -1.88 -9.79
N ILE A 304 -29.57 -2.48 -10.11
CA ILE A 304 -29.33 -3.93 -9.97
C ILE A 304 -29.39 -4.36 -8.50
N LEU A 305 -29.85 -5.57 -8.23
CA LEU A 305 -29.89 -6.18 -6.88
C LEU A 305 -30.59 -5.29 -5.84
N LEU A 306 -31.62 -4.52 -6.24
CA LEU A 306 -32.38 -3.66 -5.33
C LEU A 306 -33.59 -4.41 -4.74
N LEU A 307 -34.28 -5.23 -5.55
CA LEU A 307 -35.45 -6.00 -5.11
C LEU A 307 -35.05 -7.25 -4.30
N GLN A 308 -33.97 -7.89 -4.67
CA GLN A 308 -33.55 -9.17 -4.09
C GLN A 308 -33.47 -9.14 -2.55
N PRO A 309 -32.77 -8.18 -1.89
CA PRO A 309 -32.69 -8.16 -0.43
C PRO A 309 -34.05 -7.99 0.25
N ILE A 310 -34.99 -7.31 -0.42
CA ILE A 310 -36.35 -7.10 0.13
C ILE A 310 -37.14 -8.41 0.05
N VAL A 311 -37.12 -9.08 -1.11
CA VAL A 311 -37.80 -10.36 -1.32
C VAL A 311 -37.22 -11.45 -0.40
N GLU A 312 -35.89 -11.51 -0.28
CA GLU A 312 -35.23 -12.43 0.65
C GLU A 312 -35.67 -12.23 2.10
N ASN A 313 -35.77 -10.96 2.54
CA ASN A 313 -36.24 -10.64 3.89
C ASN A 313 -37.70 -11.08 4.10
N SER A 314 -38.58 -10.83 3.14
CA SER A 314 -39.98 -11.26 3.22
C SER A 314 -40.09 -12.78 3.29
N ILE A 315 -39.28 -13.53 2.53
CA ILE A 315 -39.25 -14.99 2.62
C ILE A 315 -38.71 -15.45 3.97
N LYS A 316 -37.46 -15.08 4.31
CA LYS A 316 -36.73 -15.59 5.47
C LYS A 316 -37.31 -15.14 6.81
N HIS A 317 -37.76 -13.91 6.91
CA HIS A 317 -38.20 -13.29 8.17
C HIS A 317 -39.72 -13.12 8.30
N GLY A 318 -40.42 -13.04 7.17
CA GLY A 318 -41.87 -12.98 7.13
C GLY A 318 -42.52 -14.36 7.06
N ILE A 319 -42.46 -15.00 5.90
CA ILE A 319 -43.22 -16.19 5.55
C ILE A 319 -42.74 -17.45 6.27
N LEU A 320 -41.42 -17.70 6.29
CA LEU A 320 -40.88 -18.96 6.83
C LEU A 320 -41.05 -19.13 8.34
N LYS A 321 -41.28 -18.02 9.07
CA LYS A 321 -41.56 -18.02 10.50
C LYS A 321 -43.04 -18.39 10.80
N LYS A 322 -43.91 -18.32 9.80
CA LYS A 322 -45.32 -18.68 9.90
C LYS A 322 -45.51 -20.16 9.54
N ILE A 323 -46.15 -20.96 10.40
CA ILE A 323 -46.31 -22.41 10.21
C ILE A 323 -47.09 -22.74 8.91
N ASP A 324 -48.16 -21.99 8.66
CA ASP A 324 -49.01 -22.16 7.47
C ASP A 324 -48.41 -21.56 6.17
N GLY A 325 -47.23 -20.96 6.27
CA GLY A 325 -46.65 -20.23 5.14
C GLY A 325 -47.39 -18.95 4.81
N GLY A 326 -47.23 -18.47 3.57
CA GLY A 326 -47.89 -17.26 3.15
C GLY A 326 -47.63 -16.84 1.69
N ILE A 327 -48.05 -15.66 1.39
CA ILE A 327 -48.01 -15.05 0.04
C ILE A 327 -47.17 -13.79 0.10
N ILE A 328 -46.26 -13.62 -0.90
CA ILE A 328 -45.58 -12.38 -1.19
C ILE A 328 -46.15 -11.79 -2.47
N SER A 329 -46.47 -10.51 -2.47
CA SER A 329 -46.92 -9.78 -3.65
C SER A 329 -45.90 -8.71 -4.03
N ILE A 330 -45.45 -8.74 -5.28
CA ILE A 330 -44.50 -7.78 -5.86
C ILE A 330 -45.27 -6.95 -6.89
N ASN A 331 -45.50 -5.67 -6.58
CA ASN A 331 -46.25 -4.75 -7.40
C ASN A 331 -45.33 -3.66 -7.93
N VAL A 332 -45.36 -3.39 -9.23
CA VAL A 332 -44.67 -2.25 -9.85
C VAL A 332 -45.63 -1.50 -10.71
N THR A 333 -45.88 -0.23 -10.35
CA THR A 333 -46.90 0.63 -10.99
C THR A 333 -46.31 1.99 -11.34
N SER A 334 -46.84 2.54 -12.44
CA SER A 334 -46.50 3.90 -12.86
C SER A 334 -47.28 4.92 -12.04
N LYS A 335 -46.62 5.94 -11.52
CA LYS A 335 -47.20 7.09 -10.78
C LYS A 335 -46.63 8.39 -11.36
N GLU A 336 -47.42 9.10 -12.16
CA GLU A 336 -46.96 10.34 -12.81
C GLU A 336 -45.53 10.26 -13.38
N ASN A 337 -44.57 10.94 -12.75
CA ASN A 337 -43.16 10.96 -13.13
C ASN A 337 -42.29 9.95 -12.38
N GLU A 338 -42.86 9.10 -11.54
CA GLU A 338 -42.13 8.13 -10.72
C GLU A 338 -42.72 6.73 -10.91
N VAL A 339 -41.95 5.73 -10.53
CA VAL A 339 -42.39 4.34 -10.47
C VAL A 339 -42.47 3.92 -9.01
N LEU A 340 -43.64 3.45 -8.59
CA LEU A 340 -43.84 2.86 -7.27
C LEU A 340 -43.54 1.35 -7.34
N VAL A 341 -42.64 0.90 -6.50
CA VAL A 341 -42.35 -0.50 -6.24
C VAL A 341 -42.81 -0.84 -4.83
N GLU A 342 -43.63 -1.87 -4.72
CA GLU A 342 -44.15 -2.36 -3.44
C GLU A 342 -43.98 -3.89 -3.34
N ILE A 343 -43.40 -4.34 -2.25
CA ILE A 343 -43.25 -5.75 -1.91
C ILE A 343 -43.93 -5.98 -0.56
N SER A 344 -45.01 -6.75 -0.57
CA SER A 344 -45.78 -7.04 0.64
C SER A 344 -45.87 -8.53 0.91
N ASP A 345 -45.86 -8.89 2.17
CA ASP A 345 -46.05 -10.26 2.64
C ASP A 345 -47.15 -10.34 3.72
N ASN A 346 -47.77 -11.50 3.83
CA ASN A 346 -48.70 -11.83 4.90
C ASN A 346 -48.08 -12.72 5.99
N GLY A 347 -46.82 -12.55 6.22
CA GLY A 347 -46.03 -13.25 7.23
C GLY A 347 -46.32 -12.82 8.67
N VAL A 348 -45.34 -13.07 9.57
CA VAL A 348 -45.47 -12.73 10.98
C VAL A 348 -45.31 -11.25 11.29
N GLY A 349 -44.82 -10.44 10.31
CA GLY A 349 -44.46 -9.05 10.53
C GLY A 349 -43.34 -8.87 11.57
N PHE A 350 -43.16 -7.62 12.03
CA PHE A 350 -42.18 -7.27 13.07
C PHE A 350 -42.62 -6.00 13.86
N GLU A 351 -42.35 -6.00 15.16
CA GLU A 351 -42.88 -5.00 16.10
C GLU A 351 -42.31 -3.58 15.98
N ASN A 352 -41.15 -3.40 15.31
CA ASN A 352 -40.48 -2.09 15.22
C ASN A 352 -39.92 -1.86 13.82
N ALA A 353 -40.76 -1.32 12.92
CA ALA A 353 -40.38 -1.02 11.54
C ALA A 353 -39.17 -0.08 11.42
N GLU A 354 -39.08 0.97 12.26
CA GLU A 354 -37.95 1.91 12.28
C GLU A 354 -36.64 1.27 12.75
N LYS A 355 -36.69 0.37 13.75
CA LYS A 355 -35.51 -0.37 14.20
C LYS A 355 -35.01 -1.38 13.17
N SER A 356 -35.91 -1.95 12.35
CA SER A 356 -35.54 -2.93 11.32
C SER A 356 -34.69 -2.35 10.20
N VAL A 357 -34.90 -1.08 9.84
CA VAL A 357 -34.01 -0.36 8.89
C VAL A 357 -32.63 -0.13 9.51
N SER A 358 -32.54 0.01 10.82
CA SER A 358 -31.28 0.28 11.52
C SER A 358 -30.48 -0.97 11.87
N THR A 359 -31.12 -2.13 12.04
CA THR A 359 -30.50 -3.38 12.51
C THR A 359 -30.34 -4.43 11.43
N GLY A 360 -31.19 -4.47 10.39
CA GLY A 360 -31.09 -5.41 9.28
C GLY A 360 -30.09 -4.92 8.22
N ILE A 361 -28.98 -5.61 8.05
CA ILE A 361 -27.91 -5.25 7.11
C ILE A 361 -28.46 -5.06 5.67
N GLY A 362 -29.35 -5.94 5.21
CA GLY A 362 -29.91 -5.93 3.85
C GLY A 362 -30.76 -4.69 3.55
N LEU A 363 -31.79 -4.42 4.35
CA LEU A 363 -32.68 -3.28 4.15
C LEU A 363 -31.96 -1.93 4.35
N LYS A 364 -31.04 -1.86 5.30
CA LYS A 364 -30.21 -0.67 5.52
C LYS A 364 -29.34 -0.37 4.30
N ASN A 365 -28.71 -1.38 3.72
CA ASN A 365 -27.88 -1.23 2.53
C ASN A 365 -28.73 -0.80 1.33
N THR A 366 -29.92 -1.41 1.12
CA THR A 366 -30.87 -1.03 0.07
C THR A 366 -31.32 0.42 0.22
N ASN A 367 -31.68 0.85 1.44
CA ASN A 367 -32.07 2.22 1.73
C ASN A 367 -30.94 3.24 1.47
N ASN A 368 -29.73 2.93 1.90
CA ASN A 368 -28.55 3.76 1.63
C ASN A 368 -28.24 3.85 0.14
N ARG A 369 -28.41 2.76 -0.60
CA ARG A 369 -28.19 2.70 -2.03
C ARG A 369 -29.21 3.55 -2.80
N LEU A 370 -30.49 3.50 -2.43
CA LEU A 370 -31.52 4.39 -3.00
C LEU A 370 -31.15 5.87 -2.81
N LYS A 371 -30.74 6.25 -1.59
CA LYS A 371 -30.31 7.62 -1.29
C LYS A 371 -29.10 8.06 -2.11
N LEU A 372 -28.15 7.15 -2.32
CA LEU A 372 -26.92 7.41 -3.08
C LEU A 372 -27.21 7.61 -4.57
N LEU A 373 -28.06 6.76 -5.15
CA LEU A 373 -28.36 6.76 -6.58
C LEU A 373 -29.32 7.88 -7.01
N TYR A 374 -30.33 8.18 -6.18
CA TYR A 374 -31.42 9.08 -6.55
C TYR A 374 -31.57 10.30 -5.64
N GLY A 375 -30.81 10.37 -4.55
CA GLY A 375 -30.86 11.48 -3.59
C GLY A 375 -31.68 11.19 -2.33
N LYS A 376 -31.53 12.06 -1.33
CA LYS A 376 -32.03 11.85 0.04
C LYS A 376 -33.57 11.69 0.17
N LYS A 377 -34.33 12.13 -0.80
CA LYS A 377 -35.80 11.99 -0.79
C LYS A 377 -36.26 10.55 -1.09
N TYR A 378 -35.44 9.77 -1.78
CA TYR A 378 -35.79 8.39 -2.13
C TYR A 378 -35.35 7.45 -1.03
N VAL A 379 -36.32 6.91 -0.31
CA VAL A 379 -36.12 6.06 0.87
C VAL A 379 -37.08 4.88 0.83
N LEU A 380 -36.72 3.82 1.56
CA LEU A 380 -37.65 2.73 1.83
C LEU A 380 -38.71 3.21 2.83
N ASN A 381 -39.98 3.04 2.47
CA ASN A 381 -41.12 3.13 3.38
C ASN A 381 -41.51 1.72 3.83
N ILE A 382 -41.50 1.47 5.14
CA ILE A 382 -41.73 0.14 5.71
C ILE A 382 -42.92 0.22 6.66
N VAL A 383 -43.93 -0.56 6.35
CA VAL A 383 -45.12 -0.73 7.20
C VAL A 383 -45.16 -2.19 7.64
N SER A 384 -45.35 -2.43 8.92
CA SER A 384 -45.42 -3.79 9.46
C SER A 384 -46.46 -3.90 10.56
N SER A 385 -47.14 -5.07 10.60
CA SER A 385 -48.14 -5.44 11.58
C SER A 385 -48.05 -6.94 11.88
N ASN A 386 -48.79 -7.43 12.88
CA ASN A 386 -48.85 -8.85 13.20
C ASN A 386 -49.48 -9.72 12.07
N SER A 387 -49.95 -9.10 10.97
CA SER A 387 -50.54 -9.75 9.81
C SER A 387 -49.69 -9.69 8.55
N GLY A 388 -48.44 -9.18 8.67
CA GLY A 388 -47.47 -9.10 7.58
C GLY A 388 -46.75 -7.78 7.48
N SER A 389 -45.91 -7.64 6.46
CA SER A 389 -45.17 -6.40 6.19
C SER A 389 -45.25 -5.95 4.75
N SER A 390 -45.09 -4.63 4.53
CA SER A 390 -44.96 -4.02 3.21
C SER A 390 -43.74 -3.08 3.19
N VAL A 391 -42.93 -3.25 2.17
CA VAL A 391 -41.78 -2.39 1.86
C VAL A 391 -42.05 -1.74 0.52
N SER A 392 -42.09 -0.42 0.48
CA SER A 392 -42.30 0.33 -0.74
C SER A 392 -41.28 1.44 -0.92
N PHE A 393 -41.03 1.81 -2.16
CA PHE A 393 -40.17 2.95 -2.53
C PHE A 393 -40.52 3.49 -3.89
N TYR A 394 -40.10 4.73 -4.13
CA TYR A 394 -40.24 5.39 -5.43
C TYR A 394 -38.86 5.46 -6.12
N ILE A 395 -38.86 5.41 -7.44
CA ILE A 395 -37.74 5.75 -8.30
C ILE A 395 -38.22 6.68 -9.43
N PRO A 396 -37.39 7.57 -9.96
CA PRO A 396 -37.72 8.35 -11.15
C PRO A 396 -37.84 7.43 -12.37
N LYS A 397 -38.74 7.84 -13.33
CA LYS A 397 -38.88 7.14 -14.62
C LYS A 397 -37.68 7.31 -15.50
#